data_0fb2c972c2dde43bc70deee07f1da6fe
#
_entry.id   0fb2c972c2dde43bc70deee07f1da6fe
#
_cell.length_a   1.000
_cell.length_b   1.000
_cell.length_c   1.000
_cell.angle_alpha   90.00
_cell.angle_beta   90.00
_cell.angle_gamma   90.00
#
_symmetry.space_group_name_H-M   'P 1'
#
loop_
_entity.id
_entity.type
_entity.pdbx_description
1 polymer ?
#
loop_
_entity_poly.entity_id
_entity_poly.type
_entity_poly.pdbx_seq_one_letter_code
_entity_poly.pdbx_strand_id
1 'polypeptide(L)'
;MTATTPQPALERGLGLKEAVALNMIEIVGIGPFVVSSLVIKAMGGPQALVAWLAGALLATLDGFVWSELGAAMPKAGGTYVFLREAYGPARWGRLMSFLFVWQTFVQAPLSVASASIGFARYASYLHPFTPLQAKAISGSLVIFLVILLYRRIQTIGKISVLLWVGVVGTMLWLIVGGVRHFDPKLAFDFPPGAFHLSGVWFAALGAAMINTVYSYWGYYNICHLGGEIREPEKNIPRGIFLSILGITVLYLAMQTSLLGVVPWRLAQNSPFIASLFVETLYGRQAALILTGMVLWIALASVFSLLLGYSRVPYSAALDGNFFPIFAKVHPTKHFPHVSLLILGALAFAFSIALKLETAIAGILAMRLIVQFIGQAVGVMLLHRRWGADKFPFKMWLYPLPAVLTMLGWGWLFWQTGAARKWGLLEIVLGVSAFLVWSNVMRQWPFAGSAPPADNS
;
A
#
# COMPACT_ATOMS: atom_id res chain seq x y z
N MET A 1 5.22 -21.22 -38.98
CA MET A 1 4.95 -19.87 -38.45
C MET A 1 3.50 -19.78 -38.06
N THR A 2 3.18 -20.09 -36.81
CA THR A 2 1.82 -19.91 -36.27
C THR A 2 1.66 -18.43 -35.98
N ALA A 3 0.77 -17.76 -36.69
CA ALA A 3 0.38 -16.38 -36.42
C ALA A 3 -0.15 -16.30 -34.99
N THR A 4 0.67 -15.77 -34.08
CA THR A 4 0.25 -15.43 -32.72
C THR A 4 -0.77 -14.30 -32.83
N THR A 5 -2.03 -14.60 -32.63
CA THR A 5 -3.08 -13.60 -32.46
C THR A 5 -2.59 -12.58 -31.42
N PRO A 6 -2.60 -11.27 -31.69
CA PRO A 6 -2.16 -10.27 -30.72
C PRO A 6 -2.97 -10.43 -29.45
N GLN A 7 -2.32 -10.64 -28.31
CA GLN A 7 -3.02 -10.67 -27.02
C GLN A 7 -3.64 -9.29 -26.78
N PRO A 8 -4.90 -9.22 -26.32
CA PRO A 8 -5.55 -7.95 -26.03
C PRO A 8 -4.73 -7.17 -25.01
N ALA A 9 -4.35 -5.93 -25.35
CA ALA A 9 -3.62 -5.02 -24.47
C ALA A 9 -4.54 -4.45 -23.38
N LEU A 10 -3.94 -3.94 -22.28
CA LEU A 10 -4.67 -3.19 -21.26
C LEU A 10 -5.22 -1.88 -21.85
N GLU A 11 -6.43 -1.50 -21.45
CA GLU A 11 -7.07 -0.26 -21.91
C GLU A 11 -6.75 0.92 -20.98
N ARG A 12 -6.35 2.08 -21.52
CA ARG A 12 -6.18 3.33 -20.75
C ARG A 12 -7.54 3.96 -20.46
N GLY A 13 -8.17 3.55 -19.36
CA GLY A 13 -9.52 3.96 -18.96
C GLY A 13 -9.61 4.92 -17.75
N LEU A 14 -8.51 5.09 -16.98
CA LEU A 14 -8.49 5.85 -15.74
C LEU A 14 -7.93 7.26 -15.94
N GLY A 15 -8.71 8.29 -15.60
CA GLY A 15 -8.27 9.68 -15.55
C GLY A 15 -7.71 10.06 -14.17
N LEU A 16 -7.41 11.36 -13.97
CA LEU A 16 -6.89 11.88 -12.71
C LEU A 16 -7.84 11.62 -11.53
N LYS A 17 -9.15 11.79 -11.72
CA LYS A 17 -10.15 11.59 -10.67
C LYS A 17 -10.17 10.15 -10.17
N GLU A 18 -10.18 9.19 -11.08
CA GLU A 18 -10.16 7.76 -10.76
C GLU A 18 -8.82 7.37 -10.12
N ALA A 19 -7.71 7.95 -10.59
CA ALA A 19 -6.37 7.73 -10.04
C ALA A 19 -6.27 8.22 -8.58
N VAL A 20 -6.74 9.44 -8.29
CA VAL A 20 -6.80 9.97 -6.92
C VAL A 20 -7.73 9.12 -6.05
N ALA A 21 -8.90 8.77 -6.55
CA ALA A 21 -9.86 7.93 -5.82
C ALA A 21 -9.24 6.58 -5.44
N LEU A 22 -8.59 5.87 -6.38
CA LEU A 22 -7.93 4.59 -6.14
C LEU A 22 -6.81 4.67 -5.10
N ASN A 23 -5.97 5.71 -5.17
CA ASN A 23 -4.94 5.91 -4.15
C ASN A 23 -5.57 6.21 -2.78
N MET A 24 -6.52 7.15 -2.71
CA MET A 24 -7.11 7.55 -1.44
C MET A 24 -7.88 6.41 -0.76
N ILE A 25 -8.64 5.60 -1.50
CA ILE A 25 -9.34 4.44 -0.91
C ILE A 25 -8.38 3.34 -0.45
N GLU A 26 -7.18 3.24 -1.05
CA GLU A 26 -6.16 2.30 -0.57
C GLU A 26 -5.48 2.82 0.70
N ILE A 27 -5.12 4.10 0.73
CA ILE A 27 -4.51 4.75 1.90
C ILE A 27 -5.47 4.71 3.09
N VAL A 28 -6.74 5.14 2.91
CA VAL A 28 -7.74 5.11 3.97
C VAL A 28 -8.37 3.72 4.06
N GLY A 29 -7.56 2.75 4.47
CA GLY A 29 -8.07 1.45 4.85
C GLY A 29 -8.61 1.44 6.28
N ILE A 30 -8.76 0.25 6.83
CA ILE A 30 -9.11 0.09 8.24
C ILE A 30 -7.99 0.58 9.19
N GLY A 31 -6.76 0.76 8.62
CA GLY A 31 -5.55 1.14 9.34
C GLY A 31 -5.78 2.27 10.37
N PRO A 32 -6.11 3.49 9.95
CA PRO A 32 -6.20 4.64 10.85
C PRO A 32 -7.23 4.47 11.96
N PHE A 33 -8.26 3.64 11.78
CA PHE A 33 -9.28 3.35 12.78
C PHE A 33 -8.85 2.32 13.83
N VAL A 34 -7.85 1.51 13.52
CA VAL A 34 -7.30 0.48 14.42
C VAL A 34 -5.98 0.93 15.04
N VAL A 35 -5.11 1.58 14.25
CA VAL A 35 -3.76 1.92 14.72
C VAL A 35 -3.69 3.23 15.51
N SER A 36 -4.71 4.12 15.46
CA SER A 36 -4.68 5.40 16.18
C SER A 36 -4.45 5.20 17.68
N SER A 37 -5.12 4.22 18.29
CA SER A 37 -4.88 3.89 19.69
C SER A 37 -3.46 3.43 19.96
N LEU A 38 -2.85 2.67 19.04
CA LEU A 38 -1.46 2.20 19.15
C LEU A 38 -0.48 3.36 19.02
N VAL A 39 -0.75 4.31 18.12
CA VAL A 39 0.09 5.52 17.95
C VAL A 39 0.04 6.39 19.20
N ILE A 40 -1.17 6.63 19.76
CA ILE A 40 -1.34 7.39 21.01
C ILE A 40 -0.61 6.67 22.14
N LYS A 41 -0.76 5.35 22.27
CA LYS A 41 -0.11 4.53 23.28
C LYS A 41 1.42 4.57 23.17
N ALA A 42 1.97 4.45 21.96
CA ALA A 42 3.41 4.46 21.71
C ALA A 42 4.03 5.82 22.07
N MET A 43 3.37 6.93 21.73
CA MET A 43 3.84 8.28 22.04
C MET A 43 3.50 8.74 23.46
N GLY A 44 2.55 8.07 24.13
CA GLY A 44 2.14 8.38 25.50
C GLY A 44 1.27 9.64 25.66
N GLY A 45 0.57 10.09 24.59
CA GLY A 45 -0.32 11.24 24.65
C GLY A 45 -0.61 11.93 23.32
N PRO A 46 -1.16 13.17 23.34
CA PRO A 46 -1.52 13.92 22.14
C PRO A 46 -0.35 14.24 21.20
N GLN A 47 0.90 14.21 21.68
CA GLN A 47 2.10 14.29 20.82
C GLN A 47 2.17 13.18 19.76
N ALA A 48 1.28 12.21 19.80
CA ALA A 48 1.03 11.26 18.73
C ALA A 48 0.80 11.91 17.36
N LEU A 49 0.29 13.16 17.33
CA LEU A 49 0.15 13.95 16.10
C LEU A 49 1.48 14.17 15.37
N VAL A 50 2.60 14.22 16.10
CA VAL A 50 3.95 14.32 15.51
C VAL A 50 4.27 13.08 14.68
N ALA A 51 3.86 11.89 15.12
CA ALA A 51 4.07 10.66 14.36
C ALA A 51 3.24 10.63 13.06
N TRP A 52 2.03 11.21 13.06
CA TRP A 52 1.23 11.37 11.84
C TRP A 52 1.85 12.36 10.85
N LEU A 53 2.39 13.48 11.34
CA LEU A 53 3.14 14.44 10.51
C LEU A 53 4.42 13.83 9.94
N ALA A 54 5.19 13.11 10.75
CA ALA A 54 6.40 12.45 10.32
C ALA A 54 6.12 11.35 9.27
N GLY A 55 5.02 10.59 9.44
CA GLY A 55 4.54 9.62 8.45
C GLY A 55 4.16 10.30 7.13
N ALA A 56 3.44 11.42 7.17
CA ALA A 56 3.10 12.22 6.00
C ALA A 56 4.33 12.77 5.28
N LEU A 57 5.31 13.26 6.04
CA LEU A 57 6.57 13.74 5.47
C LEU A 57 7.32 12.64 4.74
N LEU A 58 7.46 11.46 5.35
CA LEU A 58 8.11 10.33 4.71
C LEU A 58 7.35 9.86 3.47
N ALA A 59 6.02 9.79 3.53
CA ALA A 59 5.18 9.46 2.37
C ALA A 59 5.33 10.50 1.24
N THR A 60 5.46 11.79 1.57
CA THR A 60 5.68 12.86 0.58
C THR A 60 7.06 12.75 -0.07
N LEU A 61 8.11 12.52 0.71
CA LEU A 61 9.47 12.32 0.19
C LEU A 61 9.54 11.11 -0.73
N ASP A 62 8.94 10.00 -0.33
CA ASP A 62 8.86 8.79 -1.16
C ASP A 62 7.93 9.00 -2.37
N GLY A 63 6.89 9.82 -2.23
CA GLY A 63 6.00 10.23 -3.31
C GLY A 63 6.73 10.91 -4.47
N PHE A 64 7.82 11.63 -4.23
CA PHE A 64 8.69 12.17 -5.29
C PHE A 64 9.36 11.03 -6.07
N VAL A 65 9.88 10.01 -5.38
CA VAL A 65 10.51 8.84 -6.02
C VAL A 65 9.51 8.11 -6.92
N TRP A 66 8.31 7.81 -6.38
CA TRP A 66 7.26 7.14 -7.14
C TRP A 66 6.73 7.96 -8.31
N SER A 67 6.60 9.27 -8.13
CA SER A 67 6.12 10.18 -9.18
C SER A 67 7.09 10.24 -10.35
N GLU A 68 8.38 10.32 -10.08
CA GLU A 68 9.40 10.40 -11.12
C GLU A 68 9.52 9.08 -11.89
N LEU A 69 9.58 7.95 -11.17
CA LEU A 69 9.63 6.62 -11.79
C LEU A 69 8.34 6.29 -12.54
N GLY A 70 7.18 6.58 -11.95
CA GLY A 70 5.87 6.30 -12.53
C GLY A 70 5.60 7.12 -13.78
N ALA A 71 5.99 8.40 -13.81
CA ALA A 71 5.88 9.24 -15.00
C ALA A 71 6.83 8.80 -16.13
N ALA A 72 8.07 8.39 -15.79
CA ALA A 72 9.06 7.97 -16.76
C ALA A 72 8.76 6.56 -17.34
N MET A 73 8.13 5.70 -16.56
CA MET A 73 7.87 4.29 -16.93
C MET A 73 6.41 3.88 -16.66
N PRO A 74 5.43 4.47 -17.35
CA PRO A 74 4.01 4.27 -17.09
C PRO A 74 3.50 2.95 -17.65
N LYS A 75 4.03 1.84 -17.14
CA LYS A 75 3.64 0.47 -17.49
C LYS A 75 2.91 -0.19 -16.32
N ALA A 76 2.13 -1.23 -16.58
CA ALA A 76 1.55 -2.06 -15.54
C ALA A 76 2.66 -2.73 -14.70
N GLY A 77 2.41 -2.90 -13.39
CA GLY A 77 3.34 -3.56 -12.47
C GLY A 77 4.23 -2.63 -11.65
N GLY A 78 4.30 -1.31 -11.96
CA GLY A 78 4.97 -0.30 -11.14
C GLY A 78 6.40 -0.68 -10.72
N THR A 79 6.62 -0.95 -9.43
CA THR A 79 7.93 -1.31 -8.86
C THR A 79 8.66 -2.40 -9.63
N TYR A 80 7.94 -3.40 -10.16
CA TYR A 80 8.56 -4.44 -10.97
C TYR A 80 9.34 -3.83 -12.14
N VAL A 81 8.68 -2.93 -12.87
CA VAL A 81 9.30 -2.26 -14.04
C VAL A 81 10.43 -1.34 -13.59
N PHE A 82 10.21 -0.58 -12.51
CA PHE A 82 11.18 0.39 -12.01
C PHE A 82 12.49 -0.28 -11.59
N LEU A 83 12.42 -1.35 -10.82
CA LEU A 83 13.60 -2.09 -10.38
C LEU A 83 14.30 -2.78 -11.56
N ARG A 84 13.54 -3.34 -12.49
CA ARG A 84 14.12 -3.96 -13.68
C ARG A 84 14.96 -2.99 -14.50
N GLU A 85 14.41 -1.83 -14.79
CA GLU A 85 15.08 -0.82 -15.60
C GLU A 85 16.23 -0.14 -14.83
N ALA A 86 16.01 0.17 -13.54
CA ALA A 86 17.01 0.85 -12.72
C ALA A 86 18.30 0.06 -12.53
N TYR A 87 18.19 -1.23 -12.27
CA TYR A 87 19.35 -2.10 -12.02
C TYR A 87 19.87 -2.83 -13.28
N GLY A 88 19.25 -2.58 -14.43
CA GLY A 88 19.63 -3.14 -15.71
C GLY A 88 18.91 -4.46 -16.05
N PRO A 89 18.06 -4.45 -17.09
CA PRO A 89 17.10 -5.51 -17.38
C PRO A 89 17.71 -6.88 -17.67
N ALA A 90 18.98 -6.93 -18.10
CA ALA A 90 19.64 -8.18 -18.44
C ALA A 90 20.34 -8.88 -17.27
N ARG A 91 20.59 -8.17 -16.15
CA ARG A 91 21.41 -8.70 -15.03
C ARG A 91 20.73 -8.44 -13.68
N TRP A 92 21.26 -7.52 -12.89
CA TRP A 92 20.77 -7.19 -11.53
C TRP A 92 19.31 -6.74 -11.50
N GLY A 93 18.85 -6.08 -12.56
CA GLY A 93 17.45 -5.69 -12.68
C GLY A 93 16.50 -6.89 -12.72
N ARG A 94 16.94 -8.02 -13.27
CA ARG A 94 16.17 -9.28 -13.22
C ARG A 94 16.04 -9.81 -11.80
N LEU A 95 17.13 -9.81 -11.05
CA LEU A 95 17.11 -10.23 -9.64
C LEU A 95 16.20 -9.30 -8.82
N MET A 96 16.41 -7.99 -8.92
CA MET A 96 15.65 -7.02 -8.12
C MET A 96 14.15 -7.05 -8.43
N SER A 97 13.80 -7.14 -9.72
CA SER A 97 12.40 -7.26 -10.14
C SER A 97 11.78 -8.61 -9.75
N PHE A 98 12.55 -9.71 -9.82
CA PHE A 98 12.11 -11.02 -9.34
C PHE A 98 11.85 -11.00 -7.83
N LEU A 99 12.76 -10.44 -7.03
CA LEU A 99 12.58 -10.29 -5.59
C LEU A 99 11.31 -9.50 -5.26
N PHE A 100 11.01 -8.47 -6.03
CA PHE A 100 9.75 -7.74 -5.84
C PHE A 100 8.52 -8.60 -6.17
N VAL A 101 8.53 -9.37 -7.25
CA VAL A 101 7.42 -10.28 -7.57
C VAL A 101 7.28 -11.37 -6.52
N TRP A 102 8.41 -11.94 -6.10
CA TRP A 102 8.49 -12.96 -5.04
C TRP A 102 7.83 -12.49 -3.76
N GLN A 103 8.27 -11.34 -3.23
CA GLN A 103 7.67 -10.77 -2.02
C GLN A 103 6.19 -10.40 -2.22
N THR A 104 5.82 -9.85 -3.38
CA THR A 104 4.44 -9.44 -3.67
C THR A 104 3.50 -10.63 -3.70
N PHE A 105 3.96 -11.78 -4.17
CA PHE A 105 3.14 -12.99 -4.26
C PHE A 105 2.71 -13.54 -2.89
N VAL A 106 3.43 -13.21 -1.83
CA VAL A 106 3.08 -13.51 -0.43
C VAL A 106 2.44 -12.30 0.24
N GLN A 107 3.06 -11.14 0.12
CA GLN A 107 2.72 -9.94 0.84
C GLN A 107 1.36 -9.34 0.38
N ALA A 108 1.06 -9.36 -0.93
CA ALA A 108 -0.20 -8.79 -1.42
C ALA A 108 -1.44 -9.58 -0.93
N PRO A 109 -1.50 -10.92 -1.08
CA PRO A 109 -2.57 -11.70 -0.46
C PRO A 109 -2.65 -11.54 1.05
N LEU A 110 -1.49 -11.41 1.73
CA LEU A 110 -1.42 -11.20 3.17
C LEU A 110 -2.03 -9.84 3.57
N SER A 111 -1.79 -8.78 2.78
CA SER A 111 -2.39 -7.46 2.99
C SER A 111 -3.90 -7.49 2.81
N VAL A 112 -4.39 -8.15 1.76
CA VAL A 112 -5.82 -8.36 1.52
C VAL A 112 -6.44 -9.14 2.68
N ALA A 113 -5.80 -10.22 3.12
CA ALA A 113 -6.26 -11.05 4.23
C ALA A 113 -6.31 -10.25 5.53
N SER A 114 -5.27 -9.47 5.87
CA SER A 114 -5.24 -8.67 7.09
C SER A 114 -6.38 -7.64 7.13
N ALA A 115 -6.63 -6.96 6.02
CA ALA A 115 -7.74 -6.01 5.92
C ALA A 115 -9.11 -6.70 6.00
N SER A 116 -9.25 -7.91 5.42
CA SER A 116 -10.49 -8.69 5.50
C SER A 116 -10.74 -9.24 6.90
N ILE A 117 -9.70 -9.68 7.61
CA ILE A 117 -9.79 -10.09 9.03
C ILE A 117 -10.15 -8.86 9.89
N GLY A 118 -9.53 -7.71 9.62
CA GLY A 118 -9.86 -6.44 10.29
C GLY A 118 -11.31 -6.03 10.05
N PHE A 119 -11.83 -6.21 8.84
CA PHE A 119 -13.25 -6.01 8.52
C PHE A 119 -14.14 -6.88 9.40
N ALA A 120 -13.89 -8.19 9.47
CA ALA A 120 -14.68 -9.11 10.28
C ALA A 120 -14.59 -8.77 11.77
N ARG A 121 -13.40 -8.38 12.26
CA ARG A 121 -13.20 -7.91 13.64
C ARG A 121 -13.99 -6.64 13.93
N TYR A 122 -13.95 -5.65 13.04
CA TYR A 122 -14.68 -4.40 13.22
C TYR A 122 -16.21 -4.61 13.11
N ALA A 123 -16.65 -5.53 12.26
CA ALA A 123 -18.05 -5.94 12.16
C ALA A 123 -18.57 -6.57 13.45
N SER A 124 -17.70 -7.15 14.30
CA SER A 124 -18.09 -7.71 15.59
C SER A 124 -18.58 -6.66 16.60
N TYR A 125 -18.37 -5.37 16.34
CA TYR A 125 -19.00 -4.29 17.10
C TYR A 125 -20.52 -4.20 16.85
N LEU A 126 -20.98 -4.58 15.66
CA LEU A 126 -22.41 -4.62 15.33
C LEU A 126 -23.10 -5.82 15.99
N HIS A 127 -22.49 -6.96 15.92
CA HIS A 127 -22.96 -8.22 16.51
C HIS A 127 -21.76 -9.13 16.83
N PRO A 128 -21.67 -9.69 18.05
CA PRO A 128 -20.60 -10.62 18.39
C PRO A 128 -20.62 -11.86 17.50
N PHE A 129 -19.47 -12.20 16.90
CA PHE A 129 -19.31 -13.36 16.03
C PHE A 129 -18.50 -14.46 16.71
N THR A 130 -18.86 -15.71 16.46
CA THR A 130 -18.00 -16.83 16.76
C THR A 130 -16.74 -16.80 15.86
N PRO A 131 -15.64 -17.46 16.26
CA PRO A 131 -14.43 -17.51 15.43
C PRO A 131 -14.67 -18.03 14.01
N LEU A 132 -15.59 -18.99 13.84
CA LEU A 132 -15.94 -19.54 12.53
C LEU A 132 -16.73 -18.52 11.68
N GLN A 133 -17.67 -17.80 12.27
CA GLN A 133 -18.40 -16.74 11.59
C GLN A 133 -17.49 -15.60 11.15
N ALA A 134 -16.55 -15.17 12.01
CA ALA A 134 -15.56 -14.16 11.65
C ALA A 134 -14.70 -14.57 10.46
N LYS A 135 -14.25 -15.84 10.42
CA LYS A 135 -13.52 -16.40 9.26
C LYS A 135 -14.39 -16.45 8.00
N ALA A 136 -15.65 -16.85 8.12
CA ALA A 136 -16.59 -16.88 7.00
C ALA A 136 -16.83 -15.47 6.43
N ILE A 137 -17.02 -14.45 7.29
CA ILE A 137 -17.19 -13.05 6.89
C ILE A 137 -15.93 -12.55 6.16
N SER A 138 -14.74 -12.80 6.73
CA SER A 138 -13.46 -12.40 6.13
C SER A 138 -13.27 -13.04 4.75
N GLY A 139 -13.47 -14.36 4.63
CA GLY A 139 -13.36 -15.06 3.35
C GLY A 139 -14.41 -14.64 2.32
N SER A 140 -15.66 -14.44 2.76
CA SER A 140 -16.76 -13.98 1.87
C SER A 140 -16.49 -12.59 1.29
N LEU A 141 -15.87 -11.69 2.05
CA LEU A 141 -15.45 -10.37 1.58
C LEU A 141 -14.45 -10.50 0.42
N VAL A 142 -13.45 -11.38 0.55
CA VAL A 142 -12.45 -11.60 -0.51
C VAL A 142 -13.12 -12.13 -1.78
N ILE A 143 -14.00 -13.13 -1.67
CA ILE A 143 -14.74 -13.69 -2.80
C ILE A 143 -15.60 -12.61 -3.48
N PHE A 144 -16.36 -11.85 -2.69
CA PHE A 144 -17.19 -10.74 -3.20
C PHE A 144 -16.36 -9.74 -4.00
N LEU A 145 -15.20 -9.36 -3.50
CA LEU A 145 -14.33 -8.37 -4.14
C LEU A 145 -13.67 -8.91 -5.40
N VAL A 146 -13.29 -10.18 -5.45
CA VAL A 146 -12.82 -10.82 -6.68
C VAL A 146 -13.92 -10.77 -7.77
N ILE A 147 -15.17 -11.09 -7.42
CA ILE A 147 -16.31 -11.02 -8.34
C ILE A 147 -16.56 -9.57 -8.78
N LEU A 148 -16.48 -8.61 -7.85
CA LEU A 148 -16.67 -7.19 -8.14
C LEU A 148 -15.60 -6.64 -9.09
N LEU A 149 -14.35 -7.09 -8.94
CA LEU A 149 -13.20 -6.69 -9.77
C LEU A 149 -13.17 -7.39 -11.14
N TYR A 150 -13.98 -8.43 -11.35
CA TYR A 150 -14.03 -9.19 -12.62
C TYR A 150 -14.78 -8.42 -13.71
N ARG A 151 -14.37 -7.15 -13.95
CA ARG A 151 -15.02 -6.18 -14.84
C ARG A 151 -14.00 -5.42 -15.69
N ARG A 152 -14.49 -4.61 -16.65
CA ARG A 152 -13.67 -3.68 -17.44
C ARG A 152 -13.17 -2.55 -16.56
N ILE A 153 -11.99 -2.01 -16.88
CA ILE A 153 -11.31 -0.98 -16.08
C ILE A 153 -12.14 0.32 -15.97
N GLN A 154 -12.91 0.69 -16.99
CA GLN A 154 -13.77 1.88 -16.93
C GLN A 154 -14.89 1.73 -15.88
N THR A 155 -15.45 0.51 -15.76
CA THR A 155 -16.44 0.22 -14.70
C THR A 155 -15.79 0.23 -13.33
N ILE A 156 -14.57 -0.32 -13.21
CA ILE A 156 -13.77 -0.28 -12.00
C ILE A 156 -13.51 1.17 -11.56
N GLY A 157 -13.14 2.07 -12.50
CA GLY A 157 -12.94 3.49 -12.23
C GLY A 157 -14.18 4.18 -11.66
N LYS A 158 -15.38 3.89 -12.20
CA LYS A 158 -16.64 4.43 -11.65
C LYS A 158 -16.93 3.90 -10.24
N ILE A 159 -16.71 2.62 -10.01
CA ILE A 159 -16.87 2.00 -8.68
C ILE A 159 -15.89 2.64 -7.69
N SER A 160 -14.62 2.85 -8.07
CA SER A 160 -13.63 3.46 -7.19
C SER A 160 -14.02 4.87 -6.75
N VAL A 161 -14.58 5.68 -7.65
CA VAL A 161 -15.09 7.03 -7.30
C VAL A 161 -16.27 6.95 -6.33
N LEU A 162 -17.20 6.01 -6.52
CA LEU A 162 -18.30 5.80 -5.59
C LEU A 162 -17.79 5.38 -4.19
N LEU A 163 -16.86 4.44 -4.15
CA LEU A 163 -16.22 4.00 -2.90
C LEU A 163 -15.50 5.17 -2.22
N TRP A 164 -14.77 5.99 -2.98
CA TRP A 164 -14.05 7.15 -2.49
C TRP A 164 -14.98 8.20 -1.84
N VAL A 165 -16.14 8.49 -2.45
CA VAL A 165 -17.12 9.42 -1.87
C VAL A 165 -17.57 8.93 -0.49
N GLY A 166 -17.83 7.64 -0.32
CA GLY A 166 -18.18 7.06 0.98
C GLY A 166 -17.03 7.16 2.01
N VAL A 167 -15.78 6.93 1.56
CA VAL A 167 -14.58 7.07 2.43
C VAL A 167 -14.42 8.51 2.90
N VAL A 168 -14.41 9.47 1.98
CA VAL A 168 -14.25 10.90 2.30
C VAL A 168 -15.43 11.39 3.15
N GLY A 169 -16.65 10.98 2.81
CA GLY A 169 -17.85 11.32 3.59
C GLY A 169 -17.77 10.85 5.04
N THR A 170 -17.27 9.63 5.28
CA THR A 170 -17.05 9.10 6.64
C THR A 170 -16.03 9.92 7.41
N MET A 171 -14.90 10.22 6.78
CA MET A 171 -13.85 11.04 7.40
C MET A 171 -14.36 12.45 7.74
N LEU A 172 -15.07 13.08 6.81
CA LEU A 172 -15.64 14.41 7.03
C LEU A 172 -16.71 14.41 8.14
N TRP A 173 -17.52 13.37 8.24
CA TRP A 173 -18.48 13.26 9.34
C TRP A 173 -17.79 13.23 10.71
N LEU A 174 -16.71 12.41 10.85
CA LEU A 174 -15.90 12.38 12.08
C LEU A 174 -15.26 13.73 12.38
N ILE A 175 -14.68 14.39 11.37
CA ILE A 175 -14.02 15.69 11.53
C ILE A 175 -15.03 16.76 11.95
N VAL A 176 -16.17 16.87 11.25
CA VAL A 176 -17.21 17.86 11.57
C VAL A 176 -17.79 17.62 12.96
N GLY A 177 -18.03 16.36 13.32
CA GLY A 177 -18.48 15.97 14.67
C GLY A 177 -17.47 16.42 15.74
N GLY A 178 -16.20 16.15 15.51
CA GLY A 178 -15.15 16.52 16.46
C GLY A 178 -14.95 18.04 16.57
N VAL A 179 -14.95 18.76 15.45
CA VAL A 179 -14.80 20.23 15.46
C VAL A 179 -15.93 20.91 16.22
N ARG A 180 -17.18 20.40 16.13
CA ARG A 180 -18.33 20.96 16.84
C ARG A 180 -18.28 20.76 18.36
N HIS A 181 -17.59 19.74 18.82
CA HIS A 181 -17.50 19.36 20.24
C HIS A 181 -16.05 19.40 20.74
N PHE A 182 -15.21 20.20 20.09
CA PHE A 182 -13.79 20.24 20.33
C PHE A 182 -13.43 20.91 21.67
N ASP A 183 -12.79 20.15 22.55
CA ASP A 183 -12.20 20.70 23.77
C ASP A 183 -10.66 20.78 23.60
N PRO A 184 -10.10 22.01 23.48
CA PRO A 184 -8.66 22.19 23.41
C PRO A 184 -7.88 21.64 24.62
N LYS A 185 -8.51 21.59 25.80
CA LYS A 185 -7.88 21.05 27.00
C LYS A 185 -7.66 19.56 26.91
N LEU A 186 -8.55 18.83 26.23
CA LEU A 186 -8.38 17.41 25.95
C LEU A 186 -7.39 17.17 24.81
N ALA A 187 -7.53 17.93 23.70
CA ALA A 187 -6.70 17.77 22.52
C ALA A 187 -5.22 18.02 22.79
N PHE A 188 -4.90 18.93 23.71
CA PHE A 188 -3.55 19.37 24.04
C PHE A 188 -3.14 19.07 25.49
N ASP A 189 -3.76 18.04 26.12
CA ASP A 189 -3.39 17.50 27.43
C ASP A 189 -2.05 16.75 27.34
N PHE A 190 -0.97 17.49 27.05
CA PHE A 190 0.37 16.92 26.93
C PHE A 190 0.90 16.51 28.31
N PRO A 191 1.33 15.27 28.51
CA PRO A 191 1.99 14.87 29.74
C PRO A 191 3.33 15.59 29.93
N PRO A 192 3.81 15.73 31.17
CA PRO A 192 5.14 16.30 31.43
C PRO A 192 6.24 15.60 30.62
N GLY A 193 7.08 16.36 29.94
CA GLY A 193 8.16 15.82 29.12
C GLY A 193 7.73 15.29 27.73
N ALA A 194 6.51 15.53 27.26
CA ALA A 194 5.96 15.06 25.97
C ALA A 194 6.87 15.38 24.76
N PHE A 195 7.64 16.46 24.81
CA PHE A 195 8.55 16.92 23.75
C PHE A 195 10.03 16.90 24.18
N HIS A 196 10.37 16.13 25.21
CA HIS A 196 11.78 15.94 25.59
C HIS A 196 12.45 14.98 24.59
N LEU A 197 13.21 15.55 23.65
CA LEU A 197 13.86 14.83 22.54
C LEU A 197 15.02 13.97 23.04
N SER A 198 14.70 12.82 23.64
CA SER A 198 15.64 11.81 24.14
C SER A 198 15.67 10.59 23.22
N GLY A 199 16.63 9.69 23.44
CA GLY A 199 16.66 8.40 22.73
C GLY A 199 15.37 7.59 22.93
N VAL A 200 14.73 7.67 24.09
CA VAL A 200 13.43 7.04 24.39
C VAL A 200 12.33 7.69 23.55
N TRP A 201 12.32 9.00 23.40
CA TRP A 201 11.35 9.71 22.56
C TRP A 201 11.45 9.31 21.10
N PHE A 202 12.69 9.23 20.56
CA PHE A 202 12.89 8.77 19.17
C PHE A 202 12.53 7.31 18.98
N ALA A 203 12.74 6.45 19.97
CA ALA A 203 12.26 5.06 19.93
C ALA A 203 10.73 4.97 19.93
N ALA A 204 10.06 5.78 20.76
CA ALA A 204 8.60 5.91 20.78
C ALA A 204 8.07 6.43 19.44
N LEU A 205 8.69 7.46 18.87
CA LEU A 205 8.36 7.99 17.55
C LEU A 205 8.51 6.91 16.48
N GLY A 206 9.59 6.12 16.49
CA GLY A 206 9.80 5.03 15.53
C GLY A 206 8.72 3.95 15.64
N ALA A 207 8.38 3.53 16.86
CA ALA A 207 7.30 2.58 17.09
C ALA A 207 5.93 3.12 16.63
N ALA A 208 5.67 4.39 16.85
CA ALA A 208 4.46 5.06 16.37
C ALA A 208 4.45 5.19 14.83
N MET A 209 5.59 5.55 14.23
CA MET A 209 5.72 5.72 12.78
C MET A 209 5.51 4.43 12.00
N ILE A 210 5.84 3.26 12.53
CA ILE A 210 5.49 1.97 11.91
C ILE A 210 3.97 1.92 11.62
N ASN A 211 3.15 2.36 12.55
CA ASN A 211 1.70 2.36 12.43
C ASN A 211 1.18 3.50 11.54
N THR A 212 1.74 4.71 11.66
CA THR A 212 1.28 5.83 10.82
C THR A 212 1.69 5.64 9.37
N VAL A 213 2.90 5.18 9.09
CA VAL A 213 3.37 4.87 7.73
C VAL A 213 2.57 3.75 7.10
N TYR A 214 2.23 2.70 7.85
CA TYR A 214 1.30 1.67 7.39
C TYR A 214 -0.04 2.28 6.94
N SER A 215 -0.54 3.28 7.68
CA SER A 215 -1.78 3.98 7.34
C SER A 215 -1.65 4.92 6.14
N TYR A 216 -0.45 5.37 5.78
CA TYR A 216 -0.20 6.17 4.59
C TYR A 216 0.06 5.33 3.33
N TRP A 217 0.36 4.04 3.45
CA TRP A 217 0.61 3.20 2.27
C TRP A 217 -0.60 3.14 1.34
N GLY A 218 -0.31 3.11 0.03
CA GLY A 218 -1.33 3.09 -1.01
C GLY A 218 -1.24 4.26 -2.01
N TYR A 219 -0.52 5.35 -1.68
CA TYR A 219 -0.35 6.51 -2.59
C TYR A 219 0.31 6.16 -3.93
N TYR A 220 0.97 5.03 -4.01
CA TYR A 220 1.66 4.53 -5.20
C TYR A 220 0.85 3.53 -6.02
N ASN A 221 -0.38 3.19 -5.62
CA ASN A 221 -1.18 2.14 -6.27
C ASN A 221 -1.39 2.41 -7.76
N ILE A 222 -1.58 3.67 -8.15
CA ILE A 222 -1.71 4.05 -9.55
C ILE A 222 -0.47 3.75 -10.40
N CYS A 223 0.72 3.62 -9.79
CA CYS A 223 1.91 3.18 -10.51
C CYS A 223 1.81 1.71 -10.95
N HIS A 224 1.15 0.86 -10.16
CA HIS A 224 0.87 -0.52 -10.56
C HIS A 224 -0.12 -0.59 -11.74
N LEU A 225 -0.98 0.42 -11.85
CA LEU A 225 -1.98 0.60 -12.90
C LEU A 225 -1.48 1.49 -14.06
N GLY A 226 -0.19 1.82 -14.12
CA GLY A 226 0.38 2.81 -15.07
C GLY A 226 -0.03 2.58 -16.53
N GLY A 227 -0.19 1.32 -16.96
CA GLY A 227 -0.68 0.96 -18.29
C GLY A 227 -2.16 1.27 -18.54
N GLU A 228 -2.96 1.56 -17.50
CA GLU A 228 -4.40 1.83 -17.57
C GLU A 228 -4.72 3.31 -17.28
N ILE A 229 -3.71 4.15 -16.96
CA ILE A 229 -3.85 5.59 -16.70
C ILE A 229 -3.79 6.39 -18.00
N ARG A 230 -4.70 7.34 -18.18
CA ARG A 230 -4.65 8.33 -19.26
C ARG A 230 -3.64 9.42 -18.93
N GLU A 231 -2.91 9.91 -19.91
CA GLU A 231 -1.85 10.93 -19.73
C GLU A 231 -0.99 10.66 -18.48
N PRO A 232 -0.36 9.46 -18.39
CA PRO A 232 0.25 8.98 -17.15
C PRO A 232 1.39 9.88 -16.68
N GLU A 233 2.14 10.52 -17.59
CA GLU A 233 3.24 11.44 -17.29
C GLU A 233 2.79 12.63 -16.41
N LYS A 234 1.51 13.05 -16.54
CA LYS A 234 0.91 14.12 -15.76
C LYS A 234 0.06 13.57 -14.60
N ASN A 235 -0.76 12.53 -14.88
CA ASN A 235 -1.78 12.09 -13.95
C ASN A 235 -1.21 11.21 -12.82
N ILE A 236 -0.09 10.50 -13.04
CA ILE A 236 0.56 9.74 -11.97
C ILE A 236 1.15 10.66 -10.90
N PRO A 237 2.02 11.65 -11.22
CA PRO A 237 2.52 12.57 -10.19
C PRO A 237 1.41 13.35 -9.49
N ARG A 238 0.47 13.92 -10.24
CA ARG A 238 -0.66 14.67 -9.67
C ARG A 238 -1.52 13.79 -8.75
N GLY A 239 -1.81 12.56 -9.18
CA GLY A 239 -2.59 11.61 -8.41
C GLY A 239 -1.91 11.24 -7.09
N ILE A 240 -0.58 11.01 -7.09
CA ILE A 240 0.20 10.73 -5.89
C ILE A 240 0.14 11.90 -4.91
N PHE A 241 0.52 13.11 -5.34
CA PHE A 241 0.59 14.26 -4.43
C PHE A 241 -0.78 14.72 -3.95
N LEU A 242 -1.80 14.73 -4.79
CA LEU A 242 -3.17 15.06 -4.38
C LEU A 242 -3.70 14.06 -3.36
N SER A 243 -3.38 12.78 -3.53
CA SER A 243 -3.78 11.74 -2.57
C SER A 243 -3.07 11.91 -1.24
N ILE A 244 -1.75 12.08 -1.24
CA ILE A 244 -0.95 12.26 0.00
C ILE A 244 -1.42 13.52 0.74
N LEU A 245 -1.54 14.65 0.05
CA LEU A 245 -1.98 15.92 0.65
C LEU A 245 -3.39 15.80 1.23
N GLY A 246 -4.33 15.29 0.42
CA GLY A 246 -5.72 15.14 0.83
C GLY A 246 -5.86 14.22 2.06
N ILE A 247 -5.15 13.09 2.08
CA ILE A 247 -5.18 12.17 3.21
C ILE A 247 -4.46 12.75 4.43
N THR A 248 -3.35 13.45 4.25
CA THR A 248 -2.64 14.11 5.36
C THR A 248 -3.56 15.10 6.08
N VAL A 249 -4.27 15.93 5.33
CA VAL A 249 -5.24 16.88 5.91
C VAL A 249 -6.36 16.14 6.62
N LEU A 250 -6.94 15.11 6.00
CA LEU A 250 -8.02 14.31 6.60
C LEU A 250 -7.55 13.58 7.87
N TYR A 251 -6.37 12.97 7.86
CA TYR A 251 -5.85 12.25 9.03
C TYR A 251 -5.53 13.19 10.18
N LEU A 252 -4.83 14.30 9.94
CA LEU A 252 -4.52 15.26 10.99
C LEU A 252 -5.78 15.88 11.58
N ALA A 253 -6.74 16.27 10.72
CA ALA A 253 -8.02 16.78 11.19
C ALA A 253 -8.81 15.75 12.01
N MET A 254 -8.87 14.49 11.54
CA MET A 254 -9.55 13.41 12.25
C MET A 254 -8.87 13.10 13.60
N GLN A 255 -7.54 12.95 13.61
CA GLN A 255 -6.81 12.63 14.84
C GLN A 255 -6.92 13.76 15.89
N THR A 256 -6.81 15.02 15.42
CA THR A 256 -6.99 16.19 16.30
C THR A 256 -8.42 16.26 16.85
N SER A 257 -9.42 16.06 15.99
CA SER A 257 -10.83 16.02 16.39
C SER A 257 -11.10 14.92 17.43
N LEU A 258 -10.51 13.75 17.22
CA LEU A 258 -10.65 12.60 18.09
C LEU A 258 -10.07 12.86 19.49
N LEU A 259 -8.87 13.45 19.55
CA LEU A 259 -8.21 13.85 20.80
C LEU A 259 -8.92 14.99 21.50
N GLY A 260 -9.65 15.85 20.77
CA GLY A 260 -10.47 16.93 21.34
C GLY A 260 -11.81 16.49 21.94
N VAL A 261 -12.18 15.21 21.77
CA VAL A 261 -13.44 14.66 22.29
C VAL A 261 -13.20 13.51 23.26
N VAL A 262 -12.28 12.61 22.93
CA VAL A 262 -11.97 11.43 23.75
C VAL A 262 -10.65 11.65 24.48
N PRO A 263 -10.63 11.62 25.83
CA PRO A 263 -9.38 11.72 26.58
C PRO A 263 -8.37 10.67 26.10
N TRP A 264 -7.13 11.09 25.83
CA TRP A 264 -6.11 10.22 25.24
C TRP A 264 -5.83 8.95 26.08
N ARG A 265 -6.02 9.04 27.41
CA ARG A 265 -5.88 7.90 28.34
C ARG A 265 -6.91 6.79 28.09
N LEU A 266 -8.11 7.14 27.62
CA LEU A 266 -9.13 6.19 27.17
C LEU A 266 -8.86 5.76 25.73
N ALA A 267 -8.54 6.72 24.86
CA ALA A 267 -8.28 6.49 23.44
C ALA A 267 -7.20 5.45 23.18
N GLN A 268 -6.09 5.48 23.92
CA GLN A 268 -4.96 4.57 23.77
C GLN A 268 -5.29 3.08 24.02
N ASN A 269 -6.38 2.79 24.69
CA ASN A 269 -6.81 1.43 25.05
C ASN A 269 -8.05 0.96 24.27
N SER A 270 -8.62 1.81 23.41
CA SER A 270 -9.84 1.47 22.67
C SER A 270 -9.52 0.71 21.38
N PRO A 271 -10.04 -0.52 21.17
CA PRO A 271 -9.90 -1.23 19.91
C PRO A 271 -10.81 -0.67 18.79
N PHE A 272 -11.80 0.16 19.12
CA PHE A 272 -12.81 0.73 18.24
C PHE A 272 -12.92 2.25 18.43
N ILE A 273 -11.78 2.94 18.39
CA ILE A 273 -11.65 4.34 18.78
C ILE A 273 -12.63 5.28 18.06
N ALA A 274 -12.88 5.07 16.75
CA ALA A 274 -13.81 5.88 15.99
C ALA A 274 -15.26 5.65 16.42
N SER A 275 -15.64 4.40 16.72
CA SER A 275 -16.98 4.09 17.24
C SER A 275 -17.18 4.64 18.65
N LEU A 276 -16.16 4.56 19.52
CA LEU A 276 -16.15 5.18 20.83
C LEU A 276 -16.33 6.69 20.73
N PHE A 277 -15.63 7.36 19.82
CA PHE A 277 -15.76 8.79 19.58
C PHE A 277 -17.20 9.17 19.21
N VAL A 278 -17.82 8.47 18.25
CA VAL A 278 -19.19 8.77 17.83
C VAL A 278 -20.21 8.37 18.92
N GLU A 279 -19.96 7.30 19.65
CA GLU A 279 -20.80 6.90 20.78
C GLU A 279 -20.81 7.96 21.89
N THR A 280 -19.65 8.57 22.15
CA THR A 280 -19.52 9.67 23.13
C THR A 280 -20.31 10.91 22.69
N LEU A 281 -20.33 11.23 21.39
CA LEU A 281 -20.99 12.44 20.88
C LEU A 281 -22.49 12.27 20.62
N TYR A 282 -22.89 11.14 20.07
CA TYR A 282 -24.22 10.95 19.46
C TYR A 282 -24.91 9.67 19.90
N GLY A 283 -24.32 8.93 20.84
CA GLY A 283 -24.86 7.70 21.38
C GLY A 283 -24.69 6.46 20.51
N ARG A 284 -25.16 5.33 21.01
CA ARG A 284 -24.96 3.99 20.46
C ARG A 284 -25.47 3.82 19.02
N GLN A 285 -26.61 4.41 18.68
CA GLN A 285 -27.19 4.26 17.32
C GLN A 285 -26.28 4.89 16.26
N ALA A 286 -25.76 6.07 16.52
CA ALA A 286 -24.81 6.73 15.62
C ALA A 286 -23.50 5.94 15.48
N ALA A 287 -23.02 5.32 16.56
CA ALA A 287 -21.83 4.47 16.54
C ALA A 287 -22.02 3.21 15.66
N LEU A 288 -23.21 2.62 15.64
CA LEU A 288 -23.53 1.50 14.75
C LEU A 288 -23.50 1.94 13.26
N ILE A 289 -24.04 3.11 12.95
CA ILE A 289 -23.99 3.67 11.58
C ILE A 289 -22.54 3.92 11.18
N LEU A 290 -21.75 4.57 12.04
CA LEU A 290 -20.33 4.76 11.77
C LEU A 290 -19.59 3.45 11.53
N THR A 291 -19.86 2.43 12.33
CA THR A 291 -19.27 1.11 12.16
C THR A 291 -19.54 0.58 10.74
N GLY A 292 -20.76 0.70 10.24
CA GLY A 292 -21.10 0.36 8.86
C GLY A 292 -20.28 1.16 7.83
N MET A 293 -20.06 2.45 8.08
CA MET A 293 -19.23 3.30 7.22
C MET A 293 -17.74 2.91 7.27
N VAL A 294 -17.22 2.50 8.42
CA VAL A 294 -15.84 1.98 8.53
C VAL A 294 -15.69 0.64 7.81
N LEU A 295 -16.73 -0.21 7.83
CA LEU A 295 -16.74 -1.43 7.02
C LEU A 295 -16.74 -1.11 5.52
N TRP A 296 -17.43 -0.07 5.08
CA TRP A 296 -17.34 0.44 3.70
C TRP A 296 -15.92 0.86 3.34
N ILE A 297 -15.22 1.57 4.23
CA ILE A 297 -13.82 1.96 4.04
C ILE A 297 -12.92 0.72 3.89
N ALA A 298 -13.06 -0.27 4.76
CA ALA A 298 -12.29 -1.50 4.68
C ALA A 298 -12.53 -2.25 3.36
N LEU A 299 -13.77 -2.34 2.91
CA LEU A 299 -14.14 -2.91 1.61
C LEU A 299 -13.45 -2.16 0.46
N ALA A 300 -13.51 -0.82 0.49
CA ALA A 300 -12.89 0.03 -0.53
C ALA A 300 -11.37 -0.16 -0.62
N SER A 301 -10.70 -0.26 0.53
CA SER A 301 -9.26 -0.49 0.60
C SER A 301 -8.87 -1.85 0.01
N VAL A 302 -9.55 -2.93 0.39
CA VAL A 302 -9.29 -4.28 -0.15
C VAL A 302 -9.53 -4.32 -1.66
N PHE A 303 -10.57 -3.63 -2.15
CA PHE A 303 -10.85 -3.48 -3.58
C PHE A 303 -9.65 -2.88 -4.32
N SER A 304 -9.10 -1.78 -3.83
CA SER A 304 -7.96 -1.09 -4.46
C SER A 304 -6.67 -1.91 -4.39
N LEU A 305 -6.38 -2.51 -3.24
CA LEU A 305 -5.23 -3.40 -3.03
C LEU A 305 -5.21 -4.55 -4.04
N LEU A 306 -6.30 -5.30 -4.13
CA LEU A 306 -6.39 -6.47 -5.00
C LEU A 306 -6.33 -6.07 -6.47
N LEU A 307 -6.92 -4.93 -6.83
CA LEU A 307 -6.83 -4.36 -8.18
C LEU A 307 -5.38 -4.09 -8.56
N GLY A 308 -4.66 -3.28 -7.78
CA GLY A 308 -3.31 -2.85 -8.09
C GLY A 308 -2.31 -4.01 -8.14
N TYR A 309 -2.29 -4.84 -7.11
CA TYR A 309 -1.33 -5.95 -7.03
C TYR A 309 -1.57 -7.05 -8.08
N SER A 310 -2.78 -7.20 -8.59
CA SER A 310 -3.03 -8.18 -9.67
C SER A 310 -2.26 -7.87 -10.96
N ARG A 311 -1.74 -6.65 -11.15
CA ARG A 311 -0.93 -6.24 -12.30
C ARG A 311 0.54 -6.63 -12.18
N VAL A 312 1.03 -6.92 -10.98
CA VAL A 312 2.45 -7.24 -10.74
C VAL A 312 2.87 -8.59 -11.35
N PRO A 313 2.22 -9.73 -11.04
CA PRO A 313 2.54 -11.00 -11.68
C PRO A 313 2.32 -10.98 -13.20
N TYR A 314 1.30 -10.25 -13.66
CA TYR A 314 1.03 -10.06 -15.09
C TYR A 314 2.21 -9.40 -15.81
N SER A 315 2.73 -8.29 -15.28
CA SER A 315 3.84 -7.58 -15.87
C SER A 315 5.11 -8.44 -15.91
N ALA A 316 5.40 -9.18 -14.85
CA ALA A 316 6.53 -10.07 -14.78
C ALA A 316 6.43 -11.25 -15.77
N ALA A 317 5.21 -11.77 -15.98
CA ALA A 317 4.97 -12.85 -16.94
C ALA A 317 5.11 -12.39 -18.39
N LEU A 318 4.72 -11.15 -18.71
CA LEU A 318 4.93 -10.58 -20.06
C LEU A 318 6.42 -10.51 -20.43
N ASP A 319 7.28 -10.25 -19.46
CA ASP A 319 8.73 -10.16 -19.66
C ASP A 319 9.46 -11.53 -19.58
N GLY A 320 8.71 -12.63 -19.41
CA GLY A 320 9.29 -13.97 -19.24
C GLY A 320 10.02 -14.19 -17.91
N ASN A 321 9.81 -13.31 -16.92
CA ASN A 321 10.42 -13.38 -15.60
C ASN A 321 9.49 -14.01 -14.55
N PHE A 322 8.33 -14.52 -14.97
CA PHE A 322 7.38 -15.24 -14.13
C PHE A 322 6.57 -16.24 -14.95
N PHE A 323 5.71 -17.05 -14.31
CA PHE A 323 4.96 -18.09 -15.00
C PHE A 323 4.06 -17.52 -16.11
N PRO A 324 4.13 -18.06 -17.36
CA PRO A 324 3.42 -17.50 -18.52
C PRO A 324 1.90 -17.41 -18.38
N ILE A 325 1.31 -18.24 -17.49
CA ILE A 325 -0.14 -18.24 -17.24
C ILE A 325 -0.65 -16.88 -16.75
N PHE A 326 0.19 -16.11 -16.03
CA PHE A 326 -0.16 -14.78 -15.52
C PHE A 326 -0.21 -13.69 -16.60
N ALA A 327 0.41 -13.94 -17.78
CA ALA A 327 0.35 -13.02 -18.91
C ALA A 327 -1.03 -12.98 -19.59
N LYS A 328 -1.93 -13.91 -19.23
CA LYS A 328 -3.26 -14.02 -19.86
C LYS A 328 -4.17 -12.85 -19.48
N VAL A 329 -4.63 -12.12 -20.50
CA VAL A 329 -5.63 -11.06 -20.40
C VAL A 329 -7.01 -11.62 -20.76
N HIS A 330 -8.05 -11.16 -20.07
CA HIS A 330 -9.42 -11.56 -20.39
C HIS A 330 -9.83 -11.04 -21.76
N PRO A 331 -10.34 -11.89 -22.68
CA PRO A 331 -10.51 -11.53 -24.09
C PRO A 331 -11.48 -10.36 -24.34
N THR A 332 -12.52 -10.21 -23.52
CA THR A 332 -13.56 -9.18 -23.70
C THR A 332 -13.49 -8.04 -22.67
N LYS A 333 -12.86 -8.27 -21.53
CA LYS A 333 -12.81 -7.30 -20.42
C LYS A 333 -11.45 -6.63 -20.26
N HIS A 334 -10.42 -7.11 -20.96
CA HIS A 334 -9.07 -6.51 -21.08
C HIS A 334 -8.37 -6.26 -19.74
N PHE A 335 -8.38 -7.28 -18.83
CA PHE A 335 -7.66 -7.23 -17.55
C PHE A 335 -7.00 -8.57 -17.23
N PRO A 336 -5.96 -8.62 -16.36
CA PRO A 336 -5.21 -9.84 -16.03
C PRO A 336 -6.00 -10.74 -15.06
N HIS A 337 -6.97 -11.49 -15.58
CA HIS A 337 -7.91 -12.27 -14.79
C HIS A 337 -7.27 -13.42 -14.02
N VAL A 338 -6.24 -14.08 -14.56
CA VAL A 338 -5.53 -15.17 -13.87
C VAL A 338 -4.80 -14.65 -12.63
N SER A 339 -4.11 -13.52 -12.74
CA SER A 339 -3.46 -12.86 -11.61
C SER A 339 -4.46 -12.51 -10.51
N LEU A 340 -5.60 -11.91 -10.89
CA LEU A 340 -6.65 -11.55 -9.95
C LEU A 340 -7.19 -12.77 -9.20
N LEU A 341 -7.51 -13.86 -9.92
CA LEU A 341 -8.08 -15.07 -9.34
C LEU A 341 -7.11 -15.78 -8.39
N ILE A 342 -5.83 -15.89 -8.77
CA ILE A 342 -4.83 -16.58 -7.94
C ILE A 342 -4.51 -15.77 -6.68
N LEU A 343 -4.28 -14.46 -6.82
CA LEU A 343 -4.06 -13.60 -5.65
C LEU A 343 -5.29 -13.58 -4.73
N GLY A 344 -6.49 -13.56 -5.30
CA GLY A 344 -7.74 -13.67 -4.55
C GLY A 344 -7.86 -14.99 -3.80
N ALA A 345 -7.53 -16.12 -4.43
CA ALA A 345 -7.55 -17.45 -3.80
C ALA A 345 -6.54 -17.56 -2.64
N LEU A 346 -5.33 -17.03 -2.82
CA LEU A 346 -4.32 -16.95 -1.74
C LEU A 346 -4.79 -16.04 -0.59
N ALA A 347 -5.38 -14.88 -0.92
CA ALA A 347 -5.91 -13.97 0.08
C ALA A 347 -7.07 -14.61 0.87
N PHE A 348 -7.95 -15.34 0.19
CA PHE A 348 -9.00 -16.13 0.84
C PHE A 348 -8.40 -17.15 1.80
N ALA A 349 -7.44 -17.97 1.35
CA ALA A 349 -6.79 -18.97 2.19
C ALA A 349 -6.14 -18.33 3.43
N PHE A 350 -5.41 -17.22 3.27
CA PHE A 350 -4.78 -16.51 4.39
C PHE A 350 -5.81 -15.88 5.33
N SER A 351 -6.93 -15.37 4.81
CA SER A 351 -7.97 -14.74 5.62
C SER A 351 -8.68 -15.70 6.57
N ILE A 352 -8.73 -16.99 6.24
CA ILE A 352 -9.31 -18.03 7.09
C ILE A 352 -8.28 -18.76 7.96
N ALA A 353 -6.99 -18.75 7.55
CA ALA A 353 -5.93 -19.51 8.24
C ALA A 353 -5.20 -18.67 9.30
N LEU A 354 -4.99 -17.37 9.06
CA LEU A 354 -4.11 -16.52 9.85
C LEU A 354 -4.85 -15.67 10.89
N LYS A 355 -4.06 -15.12 11.83
CA LYS A 355 -4.50 -14.08 12.77
C LYS A 355 -4.03 -12.70 12.26
N LEU A 356 -4.74 -11.64 12.63
CA LEU A 356 -4.47 -10.27 12.19
C LEU A 356 -3.05 -9.81 12.54
N GLU A 357 -2.62 -10.07 13.76
CA GLU A 357 -1.32 -9.64 14.28
C GLU A 357 -0.15 -10.27 13.49
N THR A 358 -0.29 -11.56 13.15
CA THR A 358 0.71 -12.30 12.35
C THR A 358 0.80 -11.74 10.93
N ALA A 359 -0.35 -11.41 10.33
CA ALA A 359 -0.42 -10.85 8.98
C ALA A 359 0.26 -9.47 8.91
N ILE A 360 -0.05 -8.56 9.84
CA ILE A 360 0.52 -7.20 9.87
C ILE A 360 2.05 -7.24 10.05
N ALA A 361 2.56 -8.02 11.00
CA ALA A 361 4.00 -8.12 11.24
C ALA A 361 4.78 -8.60 10.01
N GLY A 362 4.22 -9.57 9.28
CA GLY A 362 4.82 -10.08 8.04
C GLY A 362 4.89 -9.02 6.94
N ILE A 363 3.80 -8.28 6.73
CA ILE A 363 3.72 -7.24 5.68
C ILE A 363 4.79 -6.16 5.85
N LEU A 364 4.95 -5.66 7.08
CA LEU A 364 5.87 -4.56 7.37
C LEU A 364 7.33 -4.94 7.08
N ALA A 365 7.75 -6.14 7.50
CA ALA A 365 9.14 -6.56 7.36
C ALA A 365 9.56 -6.80 5.89
N MET A 366 8.65 -7.30 5.06
CA MET A 366 8.95 -7.75 3.69
C MET A 366 9.19 -6.60 2.70
N ARG A 367 8.53 -5.45 2.85
CA ARG A 367 8.46 -4.43 1.80
C ARG A 367 9.61 -3.41 1.79
N LEU A 368 10.19 -3.12 2.96
CA LEU A 368 11.01 -1.92 3.13
C LEU A 368 12.29 -1.94 2.31
N ILE A 369 13.01 -3.07 2.23
CA ILE A 369 14.32 -3.15 1.58
C ILE A 369 14.18 -3.14 0.06
N VAL A 370 13.43 -4.09 -0.50
CA VAL A 370 13.38 -4.27 -1.96
C VAL A 370 12.55 -3.19 -2.63
N GLN A 371 11.34 -2.94 -2.12
CA GLN A 371 10.41 -2.01 -2.76
C GLN A 371 10.82 -0.55 -2.52
N PHE A 372 10.93 -0.11 -1.29
CA PHE A 372 11.12 1.31 -1.00
C PHE A 372 12.58 1.75 -1.10
N ILE A 373 13.50 1.10 -0.38
CA ILE A 373 14.93 1.44 -0.46
C ILE A 373 15.47 1.13 -1.85
N GLY A 374 15.11 -0.04 -2.40
CA GLY A 374 15.52 -0.44 -3.75
C GLY A 374 15.10 0.56 -4.82
N GLN A 375 13.90 1.14 -4.74
CA GLN A 375 13.45 2.17 -5.68
C GLN A 375 14.15 3.52 -5.46
N ALA A 376 14.37 3.93 -4.20
CA ALA A 376 15.10 5.17 -3.92
C ALA A 376 16.54 5.12 -4.45
N VAL A 377 17.22 3.99 -4.31
CA VAL A 377 18.52 3.76 -4.98
C VAL A 377 18.34 3.71 -6.48
N GLY A 378 17.29 3.03 -6.97
CA GLY A 378 16.99 2.85 -8.39
C GLY A 378 16.81 4.17 -9.13
N VAL A 379 16.09 5.14 -8.57
CA VAL A 379 15.93 6.45 -9.23
C VAL A 379 17.26 7.18 -9.35
N MET A 380 18.15 7.08 -8.36
CA MET A 380 19.50 7.67 -8.43
C MET A 380 20.38 6.98 -9.50
N LEU A 381 20.26 5.65 -9.65
CA LEU A 381 20.95 4.92 -10.71
C LEU A 381 20.45 5.32 -12.11
N LEU A 382 19.15 5.51 -12.27
CA LEU A 382 18.55 5.94 -13.54
C LEU A 382 18.97 7.36 -13.89
N HIS A 383 19.02 8.28 -12.95
CA HIS A 383 19.55 9.64 -13.19
C HIS A 383 20.97 9.64 -13.70
N ARG A 384 21.84 8.78 -13.16
CA ARG A 384 23.22 8.64 -13.63
C ARG A 384 23.31 8.06 -15.05
N ARG A 385 22.35 7.19 -15.42
CA ARG A 385 22.38 6.47 -16.72
C ARG A 385 21.63 7.20 -17.82
N TRP A 386 20.50 7.81 -17.51
CA TRP A 386 19.62 8.45 -18.50
C TRP A 386 19.82 9.95 -18.60
N GLY A 387 20.28 10.59 -17.51
CA GLY A 387 20.28 12.04 -17.36
C GLY A 387 18.89 12.58 -16.95
N ALA A 388 18.89 13.77 -16.37
CA ALA A 388 17.67 14.40 -15.82
C ALA A 388 16.61 14.73 -16.89
N ASP A 389 16.99 14.86 -18.17
CA ASP A 389 16.07 15.27 -19.23
C ASP A 389 15.14 14.14 -19.72
N LYS A 390 15.45 12.91 -19.37
CA LYS A 390 14.60 11.75 -19.69
C LYS A 390 13.38 11.58 -18.78
N PHE A 391 13.30 12.37 -17.71
CA PHE A 391 12.20 12.28 -16.75
C PHE A 391 11.13 13.36 -17.06
N PRO A 392 9.90 12.95 -17.42
CA PRO A 392 8.79 13.89 -17.66
C PRO A 392 8.39 14.70 -16.43
N PHE A 393 8.45 14.06 -15.25
CA PHE A 393 8.33 14.71 -13.95
C PHE A 393 9.72 14.73 -13.30
N LYS A 394 10.16 15.90 -12.83
CA LYS A 394 11.47 16.10 -12.19
C LYS A 394 11.30 16.25 -10.69
N MET A 395 11.95 15.40 -9.92
CA MET A 395 11.97 15.45 -8.45
C MET A 395 12.57 16.79 -7.98
N TRP A 396 11.76 17.53 -7.25
CA TRP A 396 12.25 18.78 -6.66
C TRP A 396 13.36 18.51 -5.64
N LEU A 397 14.42 19.33 -5.66
CA LEU A 397 15.62 19.18 -4.82
C LEU A 397 16.35 17.83 -4.97
N TYR A 398 16.28 17.19 -6.14
CA TYR A 398 17.04 15.96 -6.37
C TYR A 398 18.54 16.16 -6.01
N PRO A 399 19.23 15.20 -5.31
CA PRO A 399 18.74 13.87 -4.90
C PRO A 399 18.18 13.83 -3.45
N LEU A 400 18.01 14.96 -2.78
CA LEU A 400 17.70 15.04 -1.36
C LEU A 400 16.45 14.22 -0.96
N PRO A 401 15.28 14.30 -1.64
CA PRO A 401 14.13 13.46 -1.28
C PRO A 401 14.44 11.97 -1.35
N ALA A 402 15.15 11.50 -2.38
CA ALA A 402 15.51 10.09 -2.51
C ALA A 402 16.43 9.61 -1.38
N VAL A 403 17.41 10.43 -0.99
CA VAL A 403 18.34 10.12 0.12
C VAL A 403 17.57 10.09 1.45
N LEU A 404 16.74 11.09 1.72
CA LEU A 404 15.94 11.14 2.95
C LEU A 404 14.93 9.98 3.02
N THR A 405 14.33 9.62 1.91
CA THR A 405 13.46 8.45 1.78
C THR A 405 14.21 7.16 2.15
N MET A 406 15.40 6.96 1.57
CA MET A 406 16.24 5.79 1.87
C MET A 406 16.61 5.71 3.36
N LEU A 407 17.03 6.83 3.95
CA LEU A 407 17.38 6.91 5.38
C LEU A 407 16.15 6.67 6.27
N GLY A 408 15.01 7.27 5.95
CA GLY A 408 13.76 7.10 6.68
C GLY A 408 13.26 5.65 6.67
N TRP A 409 13.24 4.99 5.51
CA TRP A 409 12.88 3.59 5.41
C TRP A 409 13.91 2.67 6.09
N GLY A 410 15.20 2.98 6.00
CA GLY A 410 16.26 2.25 6.71
C GLY A 410 16.10 2.34 8.23
N TRP A 411 15.81 3.53 8.74
CA TRP A 411 15.53 3.72 10.16
C TRP A 411 14.27 2.96 10.61
N LEU A 412 13.17 3.04 9.85
CA LEU A 412 11.96 2.28 10.14
C LEU A 412 12.19 0.77 10.08
N PHE A 413 12.96 0.28 9.12
CA PHE A 413 13.33 -1.14 9.07
C PHE A 413 14.04 -1.58 10.35
N TRP A 414 14.93 -0.74 10.86
CA TRP A 414 15.59 -1.00 12.15
C TRP A 414 14.58 -1.07 13.30
N GLN A 415 13.57 -0.22 13.31
CA GLN A 415 12.53 -0.17 14.34
C GLN A 415 11.55 -1.36 14.31
N THR A 416 11.48 -2.14 13.21
CA THR A 416 10.62 -3.34 13.16
C THR A 416 11.06 -4.46 14.12
N GLY A 417 12.17 -4.30 14.81
CA GLY A 417 12.63 -5.22 15.85
C GLY A 417 12.84 -6.64 15.36
N ALA A 418 12.20 -7.63 15.99
CA ALA A 418 12.34 -9.04 15.63
C ALA A 418 11.77 -9.37 14.23
N ALA A 419 10.80 -8.59 13.74
CA ALA A 419 10.17 -8.84 12.43
C ALA A 419 11.15 -8.67 11.26
N ARG A 420 12.23 -7.85 11.40
CA ARG A 420 13.26 -7.70 10.36
C ARG A 420 13.94 -9.02 9.97
N LYS A 421 14.04 -10.00 10.89
CA LYS A 421 14.58 -11.33 10.57
C LYS A 421 13.75 -12.04 9.50
N TRP A 422 12.43 -11.89 9.54
CA TRP A 422 11.54 -12.46 8.54
C TRP A 422 11.69 -11.79 7.18
N GLY A 423 11.85 -10.45 7.14
CA GLY A 423 12.14 -9.72 5.91
C GLY A 423 13.48 -10.12 5.28
N LEU A 424 14.53 -10.30 6.09
CA LEU A 424 15.83 -10.77 5.60
C LEU A 424 15.77 -12.23 5.11
N LEU A 425 15.08 -13.11 5.86
CA LEU A 425 14.88 -14.51 5.47
C LEU A 425 14.14 -14.60 4.12
N GLU A 426 13.11 -13.78 3.94
CA GLU A 426 12.33 -13.72 2.70
C GLU A 426 13.20 -13.32 1.50
N ILE A 427 14.11 -12.35 1.67
CA ILE A 427 15.07 -11.96 0.62
C ILE A 427 16.02 -13.11 0.31
N VAL A 428 16.56 -13.79 1.33
CA VAL A 428 17.45 -14.93 1.13
C VAL A 428 16.74 -16.07 0.38
N LEU A 429 15.51 -16.39 0.76
CA LEU A 429 14.70 -17.39 0.07
C LEU A 429 14.39 -16.95 -1.38
N GLY A 430 14.09 -15.66 -1.59
CA GLY A 430 13.85 -15.11 -2.91
C GLY A 430 15.08 -15.15 -3.82
N VAL A 431 16.27 -14.84 -3.28
CA VAL A 431 17.54 -14.97 -4.03
C VAL A 431 17.79 -16.45 -4.37
N SER A 432 17.58 -17.36 -3.44
CA SER A 432 17.74 -18.81 -3.68
C SER A 432 16.78 -19.30 -4.76
N ALA A 433 15.49 -18.90 -4.69
CA ALA A 433 14.51 -19.24 -5.70
C ALA A 433 14.86 -18.67 -7.07
N PHE A 434 15.36 -17.41 -7.12
CA PHE A 434 15.84 -16.79 -8.34
C PHE A 434 17.01 -17.57 -8.98
N LEU A 435 17.98 -17.99 -8.18
CA LEU A 435 19.13 -18.75 -8.67
C LEU A 435 18.68 -20.11 -9.25
N VAL A 436 17.80 -20.83 -8.57
CA VAL A 436 17.22 -22.09 -9.07
C VAL A 436 16.46 -21.83 -10.39
N TRP A 437 15.59 -20.85 -10.43
CA TRP A 437 14.82 -20.48 -11.63
C TRP A 437 15.74 -20.10 -12.79
N SER A 438 16.74 -19.25 -12.53
CA SER A 438 17.69 -18.80 -13.55
C SER A 438 18.56 -19.93 -14.10
N ASN A 439 18.92 -20.91 -13.26
CA ASN A 439 19.66 -22.11 -13.70
C ASN A 439 18.80 -22.98 -14.64
N VAL A 440 17.55 -23.24 -14.26
CA VAL A 440 16.59 -24.03 -15.08
C VAL A 440 16.35 -23.36 -16.43
N MET A 441 16.16 -22.02 -16.43
CA MET A 441 15.88 -21.24 -17.63
C MET A 441 17.14 -20.88 -18.43
N ARG A 442 18.33 -21.28 -17.98
CA ARG A 442 19.64 -20.91 -18.58
C ARG A 442 19.79 -19.41 -18.83
N GLN A 443 19.41 -18.63 -17.82
CA GLN A 443 19.45 -17.16 -17.87
C GLN A 443 20.52 -16.65 -16.89
N TRP A 444 20.84 -15.33 -16.95
CA TRP A 444 21.80 -14.73 -16.03
C TRP A 444 21.44 -15.08 -14.57
N PRO A 445 22.41 -15.50 -13.73
CA PRO A 445 23.89 -15.54 -13.92
C PRO A 445 24.40 -16.81 -14.61
N PHE A 446 23.58 -17.77 -14.96
CA PHE A 446 23.95 -19.08 -15.52
C PHE A 446 23.84 -19.13 -17.06
N ALA A 447 23.57 -18.00 -17.72
CA ALA A 447 23.63 -17.93 -19.16
C ALA A 447 25.09 -18.18 -19.61
N GLY A 448 25.35 -19.31 -20.26
CA GLY A 448 26.63 -19.56 -20.93
C GLY A 448 26.91 -18.41 -21.92
N SER A 449 28.16 -17.99 -22.03
CA SER A 449 28.56 -17.08 -23.09
C SER A 449 28.12 -17.68 -24.44
N ALA A 450 27.17 -17.03 -25.12
CA ALA A 450 26.88 -17.38 -26.50
C ALA A 450 28.20 -17.29 -27.27
N PRO A 451 28.56 -18.28 -28.10
CA PRO A 451 29.70 -18.13 -28.96
C PRO A 451 29.52 -16.87 -29.80
N PRO A 452 30.63 -16.13 -30.10
CA PRO A 452 30.54 -14.97 -30.97
C PRO A 452 29.88 -15.41 -32.28
N ALA A 453 28.88 -14.62 -32.73
CA ALA A 453 28.27 -14.86 -34.03
C ALA A 453 29.41 -14.85 -35.07
N ASP A 454 29.62 -15.98 -35.69
CA ASP A 454 30.52 -16.10 -36.85
C ASP A 454 30.00 -15.13 -37.92
N ASN A 455 30.72 -14.05 -38.11
CA ASN A 455 30.57 -13.17 -39.26
C ASN A 455 31.19 -13.89 -40.45
N SER A 456 30.44 -14.73 -41.11
CA SER A 456 30.72 -15.21 -42.45
C SER A 456 29.69 -14.67 -43.44
#